data_970f82c3fe6d579a14fe6c817df367b6
#
_entry.id   970f82c3fe6d579a14fe6c817df367b6
#
_cell.length_a   1.000
_cell.length_b   1.000
_cell.length_c   1.000
_cell.angle_alpha   90.00
_cell.angle_beta   90.00
_cell.angle_gamma   90.00
#
_symmetry.space_group_name_H-M   'P 1'
#
loop_
_entity.id
_entity.type
_entity.pdbx_description
1 polymer ?
#
loop_
_entity_poly.entity_id
_entity_poly.type
_entity_poly.pdbx_seq_one_letter_code
_entity_poly.pdbx_strand_id
1 'polypeptide(L)'
;MSKNAIVSFKGIKDINAEITLTGSKSESNRALIISALSEGIVKVANLSDAVDTVTLNNILSQVKASRNNDSFITVDVGHAGTAMRFLTAYLSIANGNFHLTGSGRMKERPIK
;
A
#
# COMPACT_ATOMS: atom_id res chain seq x y z
N MET A 1 21.99 0.21 -12.91
CA MET A 1 22.27 -0.68 -14.06
C MET A 1 20.99 -0.95 -14.84
N SER A 2 21.03 -0.68 -16.12
CA SER A 2 19.92 -1.04 -17.00
C SER A 2 20.02 -2.52 -17.38
N LYS A 3 18.91 -3.22 -17.38
CA LYS A 3 18.79 -4.58 -17.88
C LYS A 3 18.03 -4.55 -19.21
N ASN A 4 18.54 -5.22 -20.21
CA ASN A 4 17.85 -5.39 -21.48
C ASN A 4 17.13 -6.72 -21.50
N ALA A 5 15.92 -6.72 -22.05
CA ALA A 5 15.15 -7.91 -22.26
C ALA A 5 14.76 -8.03 -23.73
N ILE A 6 14.78 -9.24 -24.26
CA ILE A 6 14.31 -9.53 -25.61
C ILE A 6 13.04 -10.36 -25.49
N VAL A 7 11.97 -9.86 -26.12
CA VAL A 7 10.70 -10.57 -26.19
C VAL A 7 10.47 -11.01 -27.63
N SER A 8 10.25 -12.29 -27.85
CA SER A 8 9.98 -12.82 -29.18
C SER A 8 9.00 -13.98 -29.13
N PHE A 9 8.25 -14.17 -30.19
CA PHE A 9 7.31 -15.28 -30.32
C PHE A 9 7.93 -16.53 -30.96
N LYS A 10 9.16 -16.48 -31.47
CA LYS A 10 9.86 -17.59 -32.10
C LYS A 10 9.02 -18.35 -33.16
N GLY A 11 8.23 -17.62 -33.94
CA GLY A 11 7.37 -18.21 -34.97
C GLY A 11 6.09 -18.87 -34.48
N ILE A 12 5.77 -18.76 -33.19
CA ILE A 12 4.49 -19.23 -32.65
C ILE A 12 3.37 -18.35 -33.18
N LYS A 13 2.39 -18.93 -33.87
CA LYS A 13 1.27 -18.21 -34.45
C LYS A 13 0.03 -18.20 -33.57
N ASP A 14 -0.14 -19.26 -32.78
CA ASP A 14 -1.30 -19.40 -31.89
C ASP A 14 -0.83 -19.35 -30.45
N ILE A 15 -1.46 -18.51 -29.67
CA ILE A 15 -1.18 -18.37 -28.24
C ILE A 15 -2.45 -18.73 -27.49
N ASN A 16 -2.34 -19.73 -26.61
CA ASN A 16 -3.40 -20.11 -25.68
C ASN A 16 -2.79 -20.11 -24.28
N ALA A 17 -3.22 -19.17 -23.45
CA ALA A 17 -2.69 -19.03 -22.12
C ALA A 17 -3.79 -18.56 -21.16
N GLU A 18 -3.71 -19.02 -19.93
CA GLU A 18 -4.53 -18.56 -18.82
C GLU A 18 -3.66 -17.75 -17.85
N ILE A 19 -4.09 -16.56 -17.52
CA ILE A 19 -3.36 -15.68 -16.61
C ILE A 19 -4.27 -15.33 -15.45
N THR A 20 -3.83 -15.68 -14.24
CA THR A 20 -4.51 -15.28 -13.01
C THR A 20 -3.85 -14.02 -12.47
N LEU A 21 -4.62 -12.95 -12.38
CA LEU A 21 -4.13 -11.67 -11.85
C LEU A 21 -4.51 -11.51 -10.38
N THR A 22 -3.63 -10.88 -9.64
CA THR A 22 -3.93 -10.38 -8.30
C THR A 22 -4.92 -9.21 -8.37
N GLY A 23 -5.49 -8.83 -7.24
CA GLY A 23 -6.37 -7.67 -7.15
C GLY A 23 -5.66 -6.37 -7.56
N SER A 24 -6.44 -5.38 -7.97
CA SER A 24 -5.93 -4.07 -8.37
C SER A 24 -5.27 -3.35 -7.18
N LYS A 25 -4.04 -2.86 -7.36
CA LYS A 25 -3.33 -2.08 -6.35
C LYS A 25 -4.10 -0.82 -5.95
N SER A 26 -4.56 -0.05 -6.93
CA SER A 26 -5.25 1.22 -6.68
C SER A 26 -6.57 1.03 -5.96
N GLU A 27 -7.35 0.05 -6.37
CA GLU A 27 -8.62 -0.27 -5.71
C GLU A 27 -8.40 -0.83 -4.30
N SER A 28 -7.42 -1.72 -4.15
CA SER A 28 -7.07 -2.29 -2.84
C SER A 28 -6.65 -1.22 -1.84
N ASN A 29 -5.80 -0.29 -2.24
CA ASN A 29 -5.34 0.79 -1.35
C ASN A 29 -6.51 1.67 -0.89
N ARG A 30 -7.42 2.03 -1.79
CA ARG A 30 -8.62 2.81 -1.43
C ARG A 30 -9.56 2.03 -0.53
N ALA A 31 -9.79 0.76 -0.85
CA ALA A 31 -10.66 -0.11 -0.06
C ALA A 31 -10.13 -0.31 1.36
N LEU A 32 -8.81 -0.41 1.53
CA LEU A 32 -8.18 -0.52 2.85
C LEU A 32 -8.42 0.73 3.70
N ILE A 33 -8.33 1.92 3.12
CA ILE A 33 -8.63 3.16 3.83
C ILE A 33 -10.10 3.24 4.22
N ILE A 34 -11.01 2.85 3.32
CA ILE A 34 -12.46 2.79 3.62
C ILE A 34 -12.72 1.81 4.77
N SER A 35 -12.08 0.65 4.74
CA SER A 35 -12.19 -0.35 5.81
C SER A 35 -11.72 0.23 7.15
N ALA A 36 -10.59 0.92 7.15
CA ALA A 36 -10.03 1.55 8.34
C ALA A 36 -10.94 2.67 8.88
N LEU A 37 -11.47 3.52 8.02
CA LEU A 37 -12.39 4.61 8.38
C LEU A 37 -13.72 4.07 8.92
N SER A 38 -14.17 2.92 8.43
CA SER A 38 -15.39 2.26 8.91
C SER A 38 -15.19 1.46 10.20
N GLU A 39 -14.00 1.52 10.79
CA GLU A 39 -13.63 0.74 11.98
C GLU A 39 -13.79 -0.78 11.78
N GLY A 40 -13.57 -1.24 10.58
CA GLY A 40 -13.63 -2.65 10.22
C GLY A 40 -15.03 -3.19 9.91
N ILE A 41 -16.04 -2.34 9.83
CA ILE A 41 -17.37 -2.73 9.37
C ILE A 41 -17.30 -3.19 7.92
N VAL A 42 -16.59 -2.45 7.08
CA VAL A 42 -16.33 -2.82 5.68
C VAL A 42 -15.18 -3.81 5.66
N LYS A 43 -15.42 -5.00 5.13
CA LYS A 43 -14.40 -6.03 4.94
C LYS A 43 -13.90 -6.02 3.52
N VAL A 44 -12.60 -6.17 3.34
CA VAL A 44 -11.98 -6.19 2.04
C VAL A 44 -11.40 -7.58 1.78
N ALA A 45 -11.70 -8.14 0.63
CA ALA A 45 -11.17 -9.43 0.19
C ALA A 45 -10.42 -9.25 -1.13
N ASN A 46 -9.60 -10.25 -1.48
CA ASN A 46 -8.86 -10.28 -2.73
C ASN A 46 -7.94 -9.07 -2.94
N LEU A 47 -7.21 -8.71 -1.90
CA LEU A 47 -6.26 -7.61 -1.95
C LEU A 47 -5.12 -7.88 -2.95
N SER A 48 -4.60 -6.80 -3.52
CA SER A 48 -3.39 -6.85 -4.33
C SER A 48 -2.19 -7.33 -3.51
N ASP A 49 -1.29 -8.09 -4.12
CA ASP A 49 0.00 -8.48 -3.56
C ASP A 49 1.11 -7.44 -3.80
N ALA A 50 0.78 -6.30 -4.40
CA ALA A 50 1.73 -5.22 -4.60
C ALA A 50 2.31 -4.74 -3.26
N VAL A 51 3.59 -4.39 -3.28
CA VAL A 51 4.32 -3.96 -2.07
C VAL A 51 3.59 -2.80 -1.37
N ASP A 52 3.09 -1.83 -2.14
CA ASP A 52 2.34 -0.69 -1.59
C ASP A 52 1.12 -1.13 -0.79
N THR A 53 0.36 -2.08 -1.31
CA THR A 53 -0.86 -2.60 -0.66
C THR A 53 -0.52 -3.38 0.60
N VAL A 54 0.48 -4.25 0.52
CA VAL A 54 0.94 -5.05 1.67
C VAL A 54 1.45 -4.12 2.78
N THR A 55 2.24 -3.12 2.44
CA THR A 55 2.76 -2.12 3.38
C THR A 55 1.61 -1.36 4.05
N LEU A 56 0.66 -0.85 3.27
CA LEU A 56 -0.48 -0.12 3.78
C LEU A 56 -1.35 -0.97 4.73
N ASN A 57 -1.63 -2.21 4.35
CA ASN A 57 -2.41 -3.12 5.17
C ASN A 57 -1.73 -3.42 6.51
N ASN A 58 -0.43 -3.66 6.50
CA ASN A 58 0.34 -3.92 7.71
C ASN A 58 0.35 -2.69 8.65
N ILE A 59 0.52 -1.50 8.09
CA ILE A 59 0.52 -0.26 8.86
C ILE A 59 -0.86 0.01 9.47
N LEU A 60 -1.94 -0.17 8.72
CA LEU A 60 -3.28 0.02 9.25
C LEU A 60 -3.59 -0.95 10.39
N SER A 61 -3.10 -2.19 10.29
CA SER A 61 -3.22 -3.18 11.37
C SER A 61 -2.42 -2.76 12.61
N GLN A 62 -1.22 -2.24 12.42
CA GLN A 62 -0.37 -1.73 13.50
C GLN A 62 -1.04 -0.54 14.22
N VAL A 63 -1.58 0.40 13.47
CA VAL A 63 -2.29 1.57 14.01
C VAL A 63 -3.52 1.14 14.81
N LYS A 64 -4.29 0.19 14.30
CA LYS A 64 -5.45 -0.37 14.98
C LYS A 64 -5.08 -1.02 16.31
N ALA A 65 -3.99 -1.81 16.34
CA ALA A 65 -3.52 -2.49 17.54
C ALA A 65 -3.06 -1.52 18.64
N SER A 66 -2.63 -0.31 18.26
CA SER A 66 -2.05 0.68 19.15
C SER A 66 -3.04 1.72 19.69
N ARG A 67 -4.33 1.63 19.34
CA ARG A 67 -5.35 2.65 19.67
C ARG A 67 -5.47 2.99 21.16
N ASN A 68 -5.15 2.04 22.03
CA ASN A 68 -5.25 2.22 23.49
C ASN A 68 -3.89 2.50 24.13
N ASN A 69 -2.89 2.85 23.33
CA ASN A 69 -1.54 3.06 23.79
C ASN A 69 -1.13 4.51 23.55
N ASP A 70 -0.74 5.22 24.61
CA ASP A 70 -0.24 6.60 24.53
C ASP A 70 1.14 6.69 23.91
N SER A 71 1.71 5.56 23.47
CA SER A 71 3.03 5.50 22.86
C SER A 71 3.07 6.18 21.51
N PHE A 72 4.19 6.81 21.24
CA PHE A 72 4.52 7.37 19.93
C PHE A 72 4.85 6.22 18.95
N ILE A 73 4.21 6.20 17.80
CA ILE A 73 4.37 5.12 16.80
C ILE A 73 5.06 5.66 15.57
N THR A 74 6.16 5.02 15.19
CA THR A 74 6.83 5.28 13.92
C THR A 74 6.24 4.37 12.83
N VAL A 75 5.78 4.99 11.76
CA VAL A 75 5.18 4.34 10.60
C VAL A 75 6.08 4.57 9.40
N ASP A 76 6.73 3.51 8.92
CA ASP A 76 7.64 3.57 7.79
C ASP A 76 7.00 2.95 6.55
N VAL A 77 6.76 3.78 5.53
CA VAL A 77 6.17 3.33 4.26
C VAL A 77 7.20 2.87 3.24
N GLY A 78 8.50 3.01 3.54
CA GLY A 78 9.55 2.66 2.59
C GLY A 78 9.43 3.48 1.30
N HIS A 79 9.24 2.78 0.17
CA HIS A 79 9.06 3.41 -1.14
C HIS A 79 7.61 3.56 -1.58
N ALA A 80 6.65 3.24 -0.73
CA ALA A 80 5.22 3.21 -1.07
C ALA A 80 4.60 4.62 -1.08
N GLY A 81 4.72 5.33 -2.20
CA GLY A 81 4.26 6.72 -2.33
C GLY A 81 2.76 6.91 -2.11
N THR A 82 1.94 6.00 -2.60
CA THR A 82 0.48 6.03 -2.38
C THR A 82 0.14 5.82 -0.90
N ALA A 83 0.83 4.89 -0.23
CA ALA A 83 0.67 4.67 1.20
C ALA A 83 1.04 5.93 2.00
N MET A 84 2.14 6.61 1.65
CA MET A 84 2.53 7.87 2.29
C MET A 84 1.41 8.91 2.23
N ARG A 85 0.83 9.13 1.05
CA ARG A 85 -0.24 10.11 0.85
C ARG A 85 -1.51 9.75 1.61
N PHE A 86 -1.94 8.51 1.50
CA PHE A 86 -3.17 8.04 2.15
C PHE A 86 -3.05 8.06 3.67
N LEU A 87 -1.88 7.66 4.19
CA LEU A 87 -1.63 7.66 5.63
C LEU A 87 -1.48 9.07 6.19
N THR A 88 -0.92 10.02 5.43
CA THR A 88 -0.87 11.41 5.85
C THR A 88 -2.27 11.92 6.16
N ALA A 89 -3.24 11.67 5.29
CA ALA A 89 -4.62 12.05 5.51
C ALA A 89 -5.28 11.26 6.65
N TYR A 90 -5.14 9.95 6.64
CA TYR A 90 -5.78 9.07 7.63
C TYR A 90 -5.26 9.31 9.04
N LEU A 91 -3.94 9.39 9.23
CA LEU A 91 -3.33 9.57 10.54
C LEU A 91 -3.59 10.96 11.13
N SER A 92 -3.91 11.95 10.28
CA SER A 92 -4.26 13.29 10.76
C SER A 92 -5.55 13.33 11.56
N ILE A 93 -6.43 12.36 11.35
CA ILE A 93 -7.70 12.25 12.06
C ILE A 93 -7.76 11.04 13.01
N ALA A 94 -6.77 10.16 12.95
CA ALA A 94 -6.70 9.00 13.84
C ALA A 94 -6.23 9.42 15.24
N ASN A 95 -6.77 8.77 16.26
CA ASN A 95 -6.33 8.98 17.63
C ASN A 95 -4.94 8.38 17.85
N GLY A 96 -4.02 9.18 18.34
CA GLY A 96 -2.66 8.74 18.66
C GLY A 96 -1.60 9.73 18.22
N ASN A 97 -0.36 9.38 18.49
CA ASN A 97 0.82 10.14 18.10
C ASN A 97 1.64 9.33 17.12
N PHE A 98 1.81 9.84 15.90
CA PHE A 98 2.43 9.11 14.80
C PHE A 98 3.60 9.87 14.23
N HIS A 99 4.67 9.14 13.92
CA HIS A 99 5.78 9.61 13.11
C HIS A 99 5.74 8.87 11.77
N LEU A 100 5.30 9.53 10.73
CA LEU A 100 5.21 8.97 9.38
C LEU A 100 6.51 9.25 8.64
N THR A 101 7.17 8.20 8.19
CA THR A 101 8.44 8.29 7.50
C THR A 101 8.52 7.31 6.33
N GLY A 102 9.55 7.43 5.53
CA GLY A 102 9.81 6.56 4.39
C GLY A 102 11.28 6.59 4.00
N SER A 103 11.59 6.07 2.81
CA SER A 103 12.95 6.09 2.27
C SER A 103 13.49 7.52 2.13
N GLY A 104 14.80 7.67 1.98
CA GLY A 104 15.43 8.98 1.74
C GLY A 104 14.80 9.72 0.55
N ARG A 105 14.56 9.01 -0.55
CA ARG A 105 13.88 9.56 -1.72
C ARG A 105 12.43 9.98 -1.43
N MET A 106 11.72 9.23 -0.59
CA MET A 106 10.36 9.58 -0.18
C MET A 106 10.32 10.92 0.56
N LYS A 107 11.31 11.17 1.40
CA LYS A 107 11.42 12.43 2.17
C LYS A 107 11.66 13.65 1.28
N GLU A 108 12.22 13.46 0.09
CA GLU A 108 12.49 14.53 -0.88
C GLU A 108 11.28 14.82 -1.78
N ARG A 109 10.30 13.94 -1.85
CA ARG A 109 9.13 14.09 -2.72
C ARG A 109 8.11 15.04 -2.09
N PRO A 110 7.62 16.06 -2.85
CA PRO A 110 6.58 16.92 -2.34
C PRO A 110 5.24 16.19 -2.21
N ILE A 111 4.52 16.46 -1.15
CA ILE A 111 3.13 16.02 -0.98
C ILE A 111 2.24 17.17 -1.42
N LYS A 112 1.47 16.94 -2.46
CA LYS A 112 0.50 17.91 -3.00
C LYS A 112 -0.91 17.47 -2.67
#